data_8ffea89fa337f4dd378ac9f7f033a2cf
#
_entry.id   8ffea89fa337f4dd378ac9f7f033a2cf
#
_cell.length_a   1.000
_cell.length_b   1.000
_cell.length_c   1.000
_cell.angle_alpha   90.00
_cell.angle_beta   90.00
_cell.angle_gamma   90.00
#
_symmetry.space_group_name_H-M   'P 1'
#
loop_
_entity.id
_entity.type
_entity.pdbx_description
1 polymer ?
#
loop_
_entity_poly.entity_id
_entity_poly.type
_entity_poly.pdbx_seq_one_letter_code
_entity_poly.pdbx_strand_id
1 'polypeptide(L)'
;MAMIFMGWLSVETSMGQMTFDRLVKISPTVRYTRTRDEFRQISGLSHNESPLVNGGYVYDADLIEMLPIIYPSVVVTRVDVLTELDRLDPPSLDDRPVTMSLEDRATATLEARECQAVVRIIDREDIPALYVADPEVFRHIDRGRAAAASEGLWAQILAQSDAFALSLSAHAESGFSARLCLNWANPLIRSLAQLQDKAVFDRYVQLLYVQSQLAGSFPLSQADRKLMTTALSDLMQLLTHTTGGTHGG
;
A
#
# COMPACT_ATOMS: atom_id res chain seq x y z
N MET A 1 -6.81 39.99 0.97
CA MET A 1 -5.91 39.62 2.10
C MET A 1 -5.81 38.09 2.29
N ALA A 2 -6.89 37.31 2.19
CA ALA A 2 -6.82 35.82 2.28
C ALA A 2 -5.93 35.14 1.21
N MET A 3 -5.91 35.66 -0.03
CA MET A 3 -5.10 35.13 -1.13
C MET A 3 -3.59 35.13 -0.85
N ILE A 4 -3.07 36.14 -0.14
CA ILE A 4 -1.63 36.26 0.14
C ILE A 4 -1.20 35.24 1.20
N PHE A 5 -2.11 34.89 2.11
CA PHE A 5 -1.79 33.99 3.22
C PHE A 5 -1.73 32.52 2.80
N MET A 6 -2.64 32.07 1.93
CA MET A 6 -2.70 30.67 1.48
C MET A 6 -1.45 30.23 0.69
N GLY A 7 -0.87 31.09 -0.13
CA GLY A 7 0.32 30.75 -0.89
C GLY A 7 1.55 30.39 -0.03
N TRP A 8 1.58 30.87 1.20
CA TRP A 8 2.68 30.65 2.17
C TRP A 8 2.45 29.42 3.06
N LEU A 9 1.22 28.91 3.11
CA LEU A 9 0.95 27.70 3.88
C LEU A 9 1.70 26.52 3.27
N SER A 10 2.30 25.75 4.14
CA SER A 10 3.08 24.57 3.78
C SER A 10 2.28 23.31 4.03
N VAL A 11 2.28 22.41 3.07
CA VAL A 11 1.65 21.10 3.15
C VAL A 11 2.68 20.00 2.92
N GLU A 12 2.43 18.84 3.49
CA GLU A 12 3.23 17.65 3.24
C GLU A 12 2.85 17.05 1.88
N THR A 13 3.87 16.75 1.09
CA THR A 13 3.70 16.10 -0.22
C THR A 13 4.62 14.90 -0.36
N SER A 14 4.40 14.10 -1.39
CA SER A 14 5.30 12.98 -1.76
C SER A 14 6.75 13.43 -2.07
N MET A 15 6.95 14.74 -2.29
CA MET A 15 8.28 15.35 -2.50
C MET A 15 8.79 16.11 -1.27
N GLY A 16 8.17 15.92 -0.11
CA GLY A 16 8.46 16.66 1.12
C GLY A 16 7.56 17.88 1.31
N GLN A 17 7.91 18.72 2.28
CA GLN A 17 7.15 19.94 2.61
C GLN A 17 7.27 20.98 1.50
N MET A 18 6.14 21.52 1.03
CA MET A 18 6.13 22.63 0.08
C MET A 18 4.93 23.55 0.28
N THR A 19 5.07 24.80 -0.16
CA THR A 19 3.98 25.77 -0.11
C THR A 19 2.97 25.53 -1.23
N PHE A 20 1.72 25.95 -1.04
CA PHE A 20 0.71 25.88 -2.10
C PHE A 20 1.13 26.64 -3.36
N ASP A 21 1.80 27.79 -3.21
CA ASP A 21 2.29 28.58 -4.35
C ASP A 21 3.32 27.81 -5.20
N ARG A 22 4.14 27.00 -4.58
CA ARG A 22 5.09 26.11 -5.27
C ARG A 22 4.35 24.92 -5.91
N LEU A 23 3.42 24.33 -5.18
CA LEU A 23 2.66 23.17 -5.63
C LEU A 23 1.89 23.45 -6.93
N VAL A 24 1.13 24.56 -6.97
CA VAL A 24 0.33 24.95 -8.14
C VAL A 24 1.18 25.36 -9.35
N LYS A 25 2.45 25.74 -9.14
CA LYS A 25 3.41 25.99 -10.22
C LYS A 25 3.97 24.70 -10.84
N ILE A 26 4.05 23.62 -10.05
CA ILE A 26 4.52 22.32 -10.53
C ILE A 26 3.41 21.63 -11.34
N SER A 27 2.19 21.63 -10.82
CA SER A 27 1.05 20.98 -11.50
C SER A 27 -0.23 21.80 -11.35
N PRO A 28 -0.96 22.03 -12.45
CA PRO A 28 -2.29 22.63 -12.39
C PRO A 28 -3.33 21.68 -11.78
N THR A 29 -3.02 20.38 -11.69
CA THR A 29 -3.85 19.39 -11.02
C THR A 29 -3.23 19.01 -9.68
N VAL A 30 -3.88 19.43 -8.59
CA VAL A 30 -3.48 19.10 -7.23
C VAL A 30 -4.18 17.82 -6.81
N ARG A 31 -3.39 16.76 -6.65
CA ARG A 31 -3.85 15.44 -6.22
C ARG A 31 -3.65 15.33 -4.71
N TYR A 32 -4.65 14.85 -3.97
CA TYR A 32 -4.55 14.73 -2.53
C TYR A 32 -5.26 13.50 -1.99
N THR A 33 -4.77 13.00 -0.87
CA THR A 33 -5.44 11.99 -0.05
C THR A 33 -6.12 12.66 1.14
N ARG A 34 -7.21 12.08 1.62
CA ARG A 34 -7.96 12.65 2.73
C ARG A 34 -7.45 12.22 4.10
N THR A 35 -6.68 11.14 4.14
CA THR A 35 -6.11 10.62 5.38
C THR A 35 -4.59 10.43 5.25
N ARG A 36 -3.89 10.45 6.39
CA ARG A 36 -2.44 10.19 6.46
C ARG A 36 -2.11 8.76 6.06
N ASP A 37 -3.01 7.83 6.32
CA ASP A 37 -2.81 6.42 6.02
C ASP A 37 -2.93 6.17 4.51
N GLU A 38 -3.91 6.76 3.82
CA GLU A 38 -3.98 6.77 2.35
C GLU A 38 -2.70 7.36 1.75
N PHE A 39 -2.23 8.50 2.28
CA PHE A 39 -1.01 9.14 1.79
C PHE A 39 0.20 8.23 1.90
N ARG A 40 0.42 7.59 3.04
CA ARG A 40 1.56 6.69 3.26
C ARG A 40 1.56 5.49 2.33
N GLN A 41 0.37 4.97 2.00
CA GLN A 41 0.23 3.83 1.10
C GLN A 41 0.69 4.14 -0.33
N ILE A 42 0.37 5.32 -0.85
CA ILE A 42 0.55 5.63 -2.28
C ILE A 42 1.52 6.79 -2.56
N SER A 43 2.09 7.43 -1.53
CA SER A 43 3.07 8.51 -1.74
C SER A 43 4.28 8.06 -2.55
N GLY A 44 4.67 6.78 -2.45
CA GLY A 44 5.74 6.16 -3.24
C GLY A 44 5.41 5.98 -4.73
N LEU A 45 4.13 6.07 -5.12
CA LEU A 45 3.67 5.95 -6.53
C LEU A 45 3.68 7.28 -7.28
N SER A 46 3.89 8.39 -6.58
CA SER A 46 3.76 9.73 -7.16
C SER A 46 5.00 10.13 -7.94
N HIS A 47 4.78 10.69 -9.13
CA HIS A 47 5.83 11.27 -9.96
C HIS A 47 6.17 12.69 -9.52
N ASN A 48 7.41 13.13 -9.78
CA ASN A 48 7.88 14.47 -9.46
C ASN A 48 7.09 15.60 -10.15
N GLU A 49 6.48 15.30 -11.29
CA GLU A 49 5.65 16.25 -12.06
C GLU A 49 4.21 16.36 -11.54
N SER A 50 3.77 15.44 -10.69
CA SER A 50 2.43 15.40 -10.11
C SER A 50 2.49 14.94 -8.66
N PRO A 51 3.00 15.79 -7.75
CA PRO A 51 3.13 15.44 -6.34
C PRO A 51 1.77 15.15 -5.71
N LEU A 52 1.74 14.14 -4.85
CA LEU A 52 0.58 13.82 -4.05
C LEU A 52 0.64 14.63 -2.75
N VAL A 53 -0.49 15.22 -2.34
CA VAL A 53 -0.60 16.01 -1.13
C VAL A 53 -1.26 15.21 -0.01
N ASN A 54 -0.70 15.29 1.19
CA ASN A 54 -1.30 14.73 2.39
C ASN A 54 -2.36 15.69 2.95
N GLY A 55 -3.63 15.42 2.70
CA GLY A 55 -4.75 16.16 3.29
C GLY A 55 -5.21 15.61 4.65
N GLY A 56 -4.47 14.67 5.25
CA GLY A 56 -4.86 14.00 6.49
C GLY A 56 -4.55 14.75 7.77
N TYR A 57 -4.03 15.98 7.71
CA TYR A 57 -3.90 16.86 8.86
C TYR A 57 -5.20 17.68 9.05
N VAL A 58 -5.35 18.22 10.25
CA VAL A 58 -6.54 19.03 10.59
C VAL A 58 -6.61 20.25 9.67
N TYR A 59 -7.71 20.39 8.96
CA TYR A 59 -8.01 21.45 7.98
C TYR A 59 -7.27 21.38 6.63
N ASP A 60 -6.28 20.53 6.43
CA ASP A 60 -5.52 20.51 5.17
C ASP A 60 -6.39 20.11 3.98
N ALA A 61 -7.27 19.11 4.13
CA ALA A 61 -8.20 18.72 3.08
C ALA A 61 -9.14 19.87 2.68
N ASP A 62 -9.69 20.57 3.65
CA ASP A 62 -10.59 21.71 3.39
C ASP A 62 -9.85 22.87 2.71
N LEU A 63 -8.59 23.14 3.11
CA LEU A 63 -7.74 24.15 2.48
C LEU A 63 -7.39 23.77 1.03
N ILE A 64 -7.10 22.50 0.77
CA ILE A 64 -6.82 21.99 -0.57
C ILE A 64 -8.06 22.14 -1.46
N GLU A 65 -9.24 21.78 -0.97
CA GLU A 65 -10.50 21.89 -1.70
C GLU A 65 -10.90 23.35 -2.00
N MET A 66 -10.37 24.32 -1.25
CA MET A 66 -10.55 25.76 -1.51
C MET A 66 -9.57 26.31 -2.56
N LEU A 67 -8.54 25.59 -2.98
CA LEU A 67 -7.55 26.09 -3.94
C LEU A 67 -8.15 26.64 -5.24
N PRO A 68 -9.18 26.03 -5.88
CA PRO A 68 -9.78 26.55 -7.10
C PRO A 68 -10.41 27.94 -6.93
N ILE A 69 -10.81 28.32 -5.72
CA ILE A 69 -11.34 29.66 -5.43
C ILE A 69 -10.24 30.73 -5.54
N ILE A 70 -9.02 30.36 -5.15
CA ILE A 70 -7.85 31.26 -5.10
C ILE A 70 -7.06 31.20 -6.39
N TYR A 71 -6.92 30.00 -6.94
CA TYR A 71 -6.22 29.70 -8.20
C TYR A 71 -7.22 29.08 -9.21
N PRO A 72 -7.96 29.89 -9.97
CA PRO A 72 -9.05 29.40 -10.84
C PRO A 72 -8.63 28.39 -11.91
N SER A 73 -7.32 28.34 -12.23
CA SER A 73 -6.74 27.37 -13.17
C SER A 73 -6.39 26.03 -12.54
N VAL A 74 -6.52 25.92 -11.21
CA VAL A 74 -6.15 24.69 -10.47
C VAL A 74 -7.36 23.78 -10.38
N VAL A 75 -7.15 22.51 -10.72
CA VAL A 75 -8.10 21.43 -10.51
C VAL A 75 -7.63 20.61 -9.32
N VAL A 76 -8.54 20.38 -8.36
CA VAL A 76 -8.27 19.56 -7.19
C VAL A 76 -8.92 18.19 -7.37
N THR A 77 -8.15 17.13 -7.19
CA THR A 77 -8.62 15.75 -7.34
C THR A 77 -8.28 14.93 -6.10
N ARG A 78 -9.29 14.42 -5.43
CA ARG A 78 -9.10 13.41 -4.40
C ARG A 78 -8.63 12.10 -5.04
N VAL A 79 -7.63 11.49 -4.45
CA VAL A 79 -7.06 10.22 -4.90
C VAL A 79 -7.58 9.09 -4.04
N ASP A 80 -8.11 8.08 -4.69
CA ASP A 80 -8.44 6.79 -4.07
C ASP A 80 -7.27 5.81 -4.26
N VAL A 81 -6.91 5.12 -3.20
CA VAL A 81 -5.71 4.27 -3.14
C VAL A 81 -5.78 3.10 -4.12
N LEU A 82 -6.94 2.43 -4.21
CA LEU A 82 -7.13 1.29 -5.12
C LEU A 82 -7.16 1.75 -6.58
N THR A 83 -7.81 2.88 -6.84
CA THR A 83 -7.85 3.48 -8.19
C THR A 83 -6.46 3.87 -8.67
N GLU A 84 -5.58 4.36 -7.79
CA GLU A 84 -4.20 4.68 -8.17
C GLU A 84 -3.39 3.43 -8.51
N LEU A 85 -3.60 2.33 -7.78
CA LEU A 85 -2.96 1.06 -8.10
C LEU A 85 -3.39 0.54 -9.48
N ASP A 86 -4.67 0.68 -9.82
CA ASP A 86 -5.21 0.23 -11.11
C ASP A 86 -4.75 1.11 -12.29
N ARG A 87 -4.28 2.34 -12.03
CA ARG A 87 -3.69 3.26 -13.04
C ARG A 87 -2.24 2.95 -13.38
N LEU A 88 -1.55 2.16 -12.56
CA LEU A 88 -0.17 1.78 -12.86
C LEU A 88 -0.11 0.92 -14.13
N ASP A 89 0.94 1.11 -14.90
CA ASP A 89 1.16 0.37 -16.13
C ASP A 89 1.28 -1.13 -15.86
N PRO A 90 0.58 -1.98 -16.62
CA PRO A 90 0.78 -3.40 -16.59
C PRO A 90 2.14 -3.76 -17.22
N PRO A 91 2.72 -4.92 -16.88
CA PRO A 91 3.87 -5.45 -17.58
C PRO A 91 3.62 -5.63 -19.09
N SER A 92 4.71 -5.72 -19.86
CA SER A 92 4.63 -5.93 -21.31
C SER A 92 3.85 -7.21 -21.68
N LEU A 93 3.32 -7.25 -22.89
CA LEU A 93 2.60 -8.44 -23.37
C LEU A 93 3.48 -9.70 -23.37
N ASP A 94 4.78 -9.54 -23.61
CA ASP A 94 5.76 -10.65 -23.62
C ASP A 94 5.99 -11.20 -22.20
N ASP A 95 5.94 -10.34 -21.19
CA ASP A 95 6.10 -10.72 -19.78
C ASP A 95 4.81 -11.31 -19.17
N ARG A 96 3.67 -11.10 -19.81
CA ARG A 96 2.35 -11.43 -19.25
C ARG A 96 2.20 -12.88 -18.77
N PRO A 97 2.66 -13.93 -19.47
CA PRO A 97 2.55 -15.29 -18.98
C PRO A 97 3.31 -15.52 -17.66
N VAL A 98 4.48 -14.91 -17.53
CA VAL A 98 5.32 -15.02 -16.33
C VAL A 98 4.69 -14.25 -15.17
N THR A 99 4.20 -13.05 -15.43
CA THR A 99 3.59 -12.19 -14.39
C THR A 99 2.26 -12.74 -13.92
N MET A 100 1.42 -13.30 -14.78
CA MET A 100 0.19 -13.99 -14.37
C MET A 100 0.48 -15.19 -13.47
N SER A 101 1.48 -16.02 -13.83
CA SER A 101 1.91 -17.14 -12.99
C SER A 101 2.43 -16.67 -11.63
N LEU A 102 3.14 -15.52 -11.59
CA LEU A 102 3.60 -14.90 -10.35
C LEU A 102 2.42 -14.43 -9.49
N GLU A 103 1.45 -13.74 -10.09
CA GLU A 103 0.22 -13.28 -9.41
C GLU A 103 -0.55 -14.43 -8.78
N ASP A 104 -0.79 -15.50 -9.54
CA ASP A 104 -1.53 -16.68 -9.08
C ASP A 104 -0.82 -17.37 -7.90
N ARG A 105 0.50 -17.59 -8.03
CA ARG A 105 1.30 -18.24 -6.98
C ARG A 105 1.38 -17.39 -5.71
N ALA A 106 1.58 -16.09 -5.86
CA ALA A 106 1.66 -15.18 -4.73
C ALA A 106 0.29 -15.00 -4.05
N THR A 107 -0.80 -14.93 -4.82
CA THR A 107 -2.16 -14.90 -4.28
C THR A 107 -2.46 -16.16 -3.48
N ALA A 108 -2.14 -17.34 -4.01
CA ALA A 108 -2.31 -18.60 -3.31
C ALA A 108 -1.51 -18.65 -1.98
N THR A 109 -0.30 -18.07 -1.96
CA THR A 109 0.50 -17.97 -0.73
C THR A 109 -0.15 -17.06 0.33
N LEU A 110 -0.88 -16.03 -0.11
CA LEU A 110 -1.51 -15.02 0.74
C LEU A 110 -3.02 -15.23 0.95
N GLU A 111 -3.60 -16.32 0.45
CA GLU A 111 -5.03 -16.60 0.54
C GLU A 111 -5.56 -16.53 1.99
N ALA A 112 -4.86 -17.15 2.94
CA ALA A 112 -5.21 -17.08 4.36
C ALA A 112 -5.12 -15.67 4.99
N ARG A 113 -4.67 -14.68 4.21
CA ARG A 113 -4.56 -13.25 4.58
C ARG A 113 -5.55 -12.38 3.82
N GLU A 114 -6.41 -13.00 3.02
CA GLU A 114 -7.37 -12.27 2.16
C GLU A 114 -6.69 -11.18 1.32
N CYS A 115 -5.45 -11.46 0.87
CA CYS A 115 -4.63 -10.52 0.12
C CYS A 115 -4.34 -11.05 -1.29
N GLN A 116 -4.79 -10.32 -2.30
CA GLN A 116 -4.53 -10.61 -3.70
C GLN A 116 -3.17 -10.03 -4.11
N ALA A 117 -2.35 -10.80 -4.81
CA ALA A 117 -1.17 -10.27 -5.46
C ALA A 117 -1.50 -9.75 -6.87
N VAL A 118 -0.96 -8.59 -7.22
CA VAL A 118 -1.05 -8.01 -8.56
C VAL A 118 0.33 -7.53 -8.98
N VAL A 119 0.66 -7.63 -10.27
CA VAL A 119 1.95 -7.15 -10.80
C VAL A 119 1.73 -5.88 -11.60
N ARG A 120 2.49 -4.83 -11.29
CA ARG A 120 2.46 -3.54 -11.98
C ARG A 120 3.87 -3.01 -12.14
N ILE A 121 4.05 -2.02 -12.99
CA ILE A 121 5.29 -1.27 -13.12
C ILE A 121 5.19 -0.03 -12.25
N ILE A 122 6.14 0.11 -11.32
CA ILE A 122 6.33 1.31 -10.50
C ILE A 122 7.66 1.91 -10.91
N ASP A 123 7.69 3.20 -11.28
CA ASP A 123 8.90 3.91 -11.76
C ASP A 123 10.03 4.05 -10.71
N ARG A 124 9.84 3.42 -9.55
CA ARG A 124 10.82 3.34 -8.48
C ARG A 124 11.30 1.91 -8.31
N GLU A 125 12.46 1.61 -8.88
CA GLU A 125 13.06 0.28 -8.79
C GLU A 125 13.45 -0.14 -7.37
N ASP A 126 13.64 0.82 -6.45
CA ASP A 126 13.95 0.57 -5.04
C ASP A 126 12.77 0.02 -4.22
N ILE A 127 11.54 0.13 -4.74
CA ILE A 127 10.34 -0.40 -4.09
C ILE A 127 10.00 -1.77 -4.72
N PRO A 128 10.21 -2.89 -4.00
CA PRO A 128 9.87 -4.21 -4.53
C PRO A 128 8.38 -4.50 -4.52
N ALA A 129 7.67 -4.03 -3.51
CA ALA A 129 6.24 -4.24 -3.37
C ALA A 129 5.58 -3.15 -2.55
N LEU A 130 4.26 -2.96 -2.77
CA LEU A 130 3.40 -2.09 -1.99
C LEU A 130 2.18 -2.88 -1.50
N TYR A 131 1.86 -2.72 -0.22
CA TYR A 131 0.62 -3.23 0.35
C TYR A 131 -0.43 -2.13 0.33
N VAL A 132 -1.57 -2.44 -0.25
CA VAL A 132 -2.70 -1.52 -0.37
C VAL A 132 -3.94 -2.22 0.16
N ALA A 133 -4.63 -1.57 1.09
CA ALA A 133 -5.88 -2.06 1.63
C ALA A 133 -6.95 -0.98 1.55
N ASP A 134 -8.21 -1.39 1.41
CA ASP A 134 -9.34 -0.48 1.52
C ASP A 134 -9.29 0.23 2.89
N PRO A 135 -9.52 1.54 2.96
CA PRO A 135 -9.61 2.28 4.22
C PRO A 135 -10.64 1.72 5.21
N GLU A 136 -11.70 1.07 4.72
CA GLU A 136 -12.67 0.38 5.58
C GLU A 136 -12.05 -0.85 6.26
N VAL A 137 -11.22 -1.60 5.56
CA VAL A 137 -10.47 -2.73 6.12
C VAL A 137 -9.56 -2.28 7.26
N PHE A 138 -8.91 -1.13 7.09
CA PHE A 138 -8.11 -0.51 8.14
C PHE A 138 -8.94 -0.23 9.40
N ARG A 139 -10.06 0.44 9.20
CA ARG A 139 -11.00 0.75 10.29
C ARG A 139 -11.55 -0.51 10.95
N HIS A 140 -11.72 -1.59 10.20
CA HIS A 140 -12.16 -2.88 10.73
C HIS A 140 -11.06 -3.54 11.58
N ILE A 141 -9.81 -3.54 11.12
CA ILE A 141 -8.67 -4.07 11.89
C ILE A 141 -8.49 -3.31 13.20
N ASP A 142 -8.57 -1.98 13.18
CA ASP A 142 -8.42 -1.15 14.38
C ASP A 142 -9.59 -1.33 15.35
N ARG A 143 -10.82 -1.46 14.85
CA ARG A 143 -12.01 -1.77 15.67
C ARG A 143 -11.93 -3.17 16.28
N GLY A 144 -11.50 -4.16 15.50
CA GLY A 144 -11.28 -5.53 16.00
C GLY A 144 -10.25 -5.59 17.14
N ARG A 145 -9.20 -4.76 17.08
CA ARG A 145 -8.23 -4.60 18.16
C ARG A 145 -8.81 -3.92 19.39
N ALA A 146 -9.57 -2.85 19.17
CA ALA A 146 -10.25 -2.14 20.24
C ALA A 146 -11.29 -3.06 20.93
N ALA A 147 -12.01 -3.89 20.16
CA ALA A 147 -12.94 -4.89 20.65
C ALA A 147 -12.22 -6.01 21.46
N ALA A 148 -11.08 -6.49 20.98
CA ALA A 148 -10.27 -7.49 21.68
C ALA A 148 -9.63 -6.95 22.97
N ALA A 149 -9.44 -5.64 23.08
CA ALA A 149 -8.95 -4.96 24.26
C ALA A 149 -10.08 -4.52 25.24
N SER A 150 -11.34 -4.59 24.79
CA SER A 150 -12.52 -4.22 25.59
C SER A 150 -13.27 -5.48 26.03
N GLU A 151 -13.66 -5.53 27.32
CA GLU A 151 -14.50 -6.59 27.86
C GLU A 151 -15.98 -6.16 27.85
N GLY A 152 -16.90 -7.08 27.44
CA GLY A 152 -18.32 -6.94 27.66
C GLY A 152 -19.15 -6.35 26.49
N LEU A 153 -20.15 -5.53 26.81
CA LEU A 153 -21.20 -5.05 25.89
C LEU A 153 -20.66 -4.28 24.66
N TRP A 154 -19.56 -3.57 24.82
CA TRP A 154 -18.89 -2.83 23.74
C TRP A 154 -18.33 -3.71 22.64
N ALA A 155 -17.82 -4.90 22.99
CA ALA A 155 -17.32 -5.86 22.00
C ALA A 155 -18.44 -6.36 21.08
N GLN A 156 -19.67 -6.58 21.63
CA GLN A 156 -20.83 -7.00 20.84
C GLN A 156 -21.34 -5.90 19.90
N ILE A 157 -21.38 -4.64 20.37
CA ILE A 157 -21.80 -3.49 19.56
C ILE A 157 -20.84 -3.25 18.40
N LEU A 158 -19.54 -3.36 18.65
CA LEU A 158 -18.51 -3.20 17.61
C LEU A 158 -18.60 -4.34 16.57
N ALA A 159 -18.79 -5.58 16.98
CA ALA A 159 -18.93 -6.71 16.07
C ALA A 159 -20.18 -6.61 15.16
N GLN A 160 -21.31 -6.08 15.68
CA GLN A 160 -22.52 -5.88 14.86
C GLN A 160 -22.37 -4.73 13.87
N SER A 161 -21.68 -3.64 14.23
CA SER A 161 -21.41 -2.53 13.32
C SER A 161 -20.48 -2.92 12.17
N ASP A 162 -19.55 -3.83 12.43
CA ASP A 162 -18.60 -4.34 11.44
C ASP A 162 -19.26 -5.25 10.39
N ALA A 163 -20.17 -6.14 10.82
CA ALA A 163 -20.92 -7.00 9.90
C ALA A 163 -21.79 -6.18 8.92
N PHE A 164 -22.34 -5.04 9.37
CA PHE A 164 -23.10 -4.14 8.53
C PHE A 164 -22.21 -3.32 7.56
N ALA A 165 -21.05 -2.85 7.99
CA ALA A 165 -20.11 -2.10 7.18
C ALA A 165 -19.51 -2.96 6.05
N LEU A 166 -19.16 -4.22 6.34
CA LEU A 166 -18.67 -5.19 5.34
C LEU A 166 -19.73 -5.51 4.26
N SER A 167 -21.01 -5.51 4.61
CA SER A 167 -22.08 -5.73 3.64
C SER A 167 -22.28 -4.59 2.64
N LEU A 168 -21.76 -3.39 2.96
CA LEU A 168 -21.90 -2.18 2.13
C LEU A 168 -20.64 -1.89 1.28
N SER A 169 -19.52 -2.58 1.49
CA SER A 169 -18.32 -2.35 0.70
C SER A 169 -18.44 -2.96 -0.69
N ALA A 170 -18.37 -2.13 -1.72
CA ALA A 170 -18.50 -2.54 -3.14
C ALA A 170 -17.39 -3.50 -3.61
N HIS A 171 -16.35 -3.73 -2.80
CA HIS A 171 -15.22 -4.61 -3.10
C HIS A 171 -15.39 -6.04 -2.56
N ALA A 172 -16.53 -6.36 -1.94
CA ALA A 172 -16.85 -7.71 -1.44
C ALA A 172 -16.97 -8.77 -2.56
N GLU A 173 -17.06 -8.36 -3.82
CA GLU A 173 -17.20 -9.30 -4.96
C GLU A 173 -15.92 -10.09 -5.26
N SER A 174 -14.72 -9.60 -4.86
CA SER A 174 -13.45 -10.27 -5.15
C SER A 174 -12.99 -11.25 -4.06
N GLY A 175 -13.60 -11.25 -2.89
CA GLY A 175 -13.16 -12.07 -1.75
C GLY A 175 -11.83 -11.67 -1.11
N PHE A 176 -11.21 -10.58 -1.58
CA PHE A 176 -9.94 -10.07 -1.06
C PHE A 176 -10.12 -8.68 -0.47
N SER A 177 -9.60 -8.50 0.75
CA SER A 177 -9.67 -7.24 1.49
C SER A 177 -8.48 -6.32 1.26
N ALA A 178 -7.41 -6.85 0.67
CA ALA A 178 -6.17 -6.12 0.38
C ALA A 178 -5.49 -6.60 -0.90
N ARG A 179 -4.56 -5.77 -1.41
CA ARG A 179 -3.72 -6.11 -2.56
C ARG A 179 -2.24 -5.92 -2.23
N LEU A 180 -1.41 -6.89 -2.61
CA LEU A 180 0.05 -6.77 -2.63
C LEU A 180 0.47 -6.49 -4.07
N CYS A 181 0.84 -5.25 -4.37
CA CYS A 181 1.37 -4.86 -5.67
C CYS A 181 2.86 -5.20 -5.73
N LEU A 182 3.22 -6.13 -6.60
CA LEU A 182 4.60 -6.53 -6.89
C LEU A 182 5.12 -5.67 -8.04
N ASN A 183 6.24 -4.98 -7.84
CA ASN A 183 6.82 -4.08 -8.83
C ASN A 183 7.66 -4.84 -9.87
N TRP A 184 7.17 -4.96 -11.11
CA TRP A 184 7.89 -5.65 -12.18
C TRP A 184 9.18 -4.95 -12.60
N ALA A 185 9.34 -3.65 -12.36
CA ALA A 185 10.60 -2.95 -12.60
C ALA A 185 11.71 -3.39 -11.63
N ASN A 186 11.36 -3.89 -10.44
CA ASN A 186 12.32 -4.31 -9.43
C ASN A 186 12.97 -5.66 -9.78
N PRO A 187 14.33 -5.76 -9.76
CA PRO A 187 15.03 -7.01 -10.12
C PRO A 187 14.74 -8.18 -9.17
N LEU A 188 14.45 -7.91 -7.88
CA LEU A 188 14.09 -8.96 -6.93
C LEU A 188 12.78 -9.64 -7.33
N ILE A 189 11.79 -8.91 -7.82
CA ILE A 189 10.51 -9.46 -8.26
C ILE A 189 10.66 -10.30 -9.52
N ARG A 190 11.51 -9.87 -10.47
CA ARG A 190 11.84 -10.69 -11.65
C ARG A 190 12.55 -11.99 -11.26
N SER A 191 13.46 -11.94 -10.30
CA SER A 191 14.13 -13.14 -9.77
C SER A 191 13.15 -14.06 -9.05
N LEU A 192 12.22 -13.50 -8.26
CA LEU A 192 11.17 -14.25 -7.57
C LEU A 192 10.25 -14.99 -8.56
N ALA A 193 9.94 -14.39 -9.71
CA ALA A 193 9.13 -15.02 -10.74
C ALA A 193 9.78 -16.29 -11.31
N GLN A 194 11.11 -16.35 -11.35
CA GLN A 194 11.88 -17.49 -11.85
C GLN A 194 12.08 -18.60 -10.81
N LEU A 195 11.75 -18.35 -9.55
CA LEU A 195 11.98 -19.28 -8.47
C LEU A 195 11.05 -20.49 -8.55
N GLN A 196 11.62 -21.70 -8.66
CA GLN A 196 10.86 -22.94 -8.80
C GLN A 196 10.53 -23.58 -7.44
N ASP A 197 11.41 -23.43 -6.46
CA ASP A 197 11.19 -23.97 -5.12
C ASP A 197 10.02 -23.24 -4.46
N LYS A 198 8.91 -23.97 -4.30
CA LYS A 198 7.67 -23.44 -3.71
C LYS A 198 7.87 -22.97 -2.26
N ALA A 199 8.63 -23.70 -1.47
CA ALA A 199 8.80 -23.35 -0.05
C ALA A 199 9.60 -22.04 0.09
N VAL A 200 10.65 -21.88 -0.70
CA VAL A 200 11.45 -20.65 -0.75
C VAL A 200 10.61 -19.49 -1.31
N PHE A 201 9.87 -19.71 -2.39
CA PHE A 201 8.96 -18.72 -2.98
C PHE A 201 7.95 -18.20 -1.96
N ASP A 202 7.26 -19.11 -1.28
CA ASP A 202 6.24 -18.75 -0.28
C ASP A 202 6.84 -17.87 0.84
N ARG A 203 8.08 -18.17 1.30
CA ARG A 203 8.77 -17.37 2.33
C ARG A 203 9.12 -15.97 1.83
N TYR A 204 9.59 -15.83 0.59
CA TYR A 204 9.86 -14.52 0.00
C TYR A 204 8.58 -13.68 -0.14
N VAL A 205 7.50 -14.27 -0.64
CA VAL A 205 6.20 -13.57 -0.75
C VAL A 205 5.68 -13.13 0.62
N GLN A 206 5.78 -13.99 1.64
CA GLN A 206 5.39 -13.67 3.02
C GLN A 206 6.22 -12.52 3.60
N LEU A 207 7.52 -12.48 3.33
CA LEU A 207 8.38 -11.37 3.76
C LEU A 207 8.04 -10.07 3.04
N LEU A 208 7.85 -10.12 1.73
CA LEU A 208 7.43 -8.93 0.95
C LEU A 208 6.10 -8.38 1.46
N TYR A 209 5.14 -9.25 1.76
CA TYR A 209 3.85 -8.87 2.34
C TYR A 209 4.03 -8.11 3.65
N VAL A 210 4.79 -8.67 4.61
CA VAL A 210 4.99 -8.02 5.91
C VAL A 210 5.83 -6.75 5.80
N GLN A 211 6.88 -6.76 4.97
CA GLN A 211 7.72 -5.59 4.73
C GLN A 211 6.92 -4.44 4.11
N SER A 212 6.05 -4.73 3.16
CA SER A 212 5.20 -3.73 2.52
C SER A 212 4.19 -3.13 3.49
N GLN A 213 3.64 -3.93 4.41
CA GLN A 213 2.80 -3.41 5.50
C GLN A 213 3.58 -2.44 6.39
N LEU A 214 4.79 -2.81 6.82
CA LEU A 214 5.64 -1.95 7.66
C LEU A 214 5.99 -0.65 6.93
N ALA A 215 6.36 -0.73 5.65
CA ALA A 215 6.69 0.44 4.83
C ALA A 215 5.48 1.38 4.69
N GLY A 216 4.27 0.84 4.53
CA GLY A 216 3.02 1.59 4.52
C GLY A 216 2.53 2.04 5.90
N SER A 217 3.30 1.78 6.96
CA SER A 217 2.92 2.05 8.37
C SER A 217 1.65 1.33 8.82
N PHE A 218 1.34 0.19 8.18
CA PHE A 218 0.25 -0.67 8.63
C PHE A 218 0.62 -1.36 9.94
N PRO A 219 -0.31 -1.42 10.89
CA PRO A 219 -0.07 -2.13 12.13
C PRO A 219 -0.06 -3.65 11.88
N LEU A 220 1.05 -4.31 12.19
CA LEU A 220 1.14 -5.76 12.09
C LEU A 220 0.28 -6.46 13.13
N SER A 221 -0.52 -7.44 12.71
CA SER A 221 -1.18 -8.39 13.60
C SER A 221 -0.15 -9.29 14.32
N GLN A 222 -0.56 -9.97 15.39
CA GLN A 222 0.30 -10.96 16.03
C GLN A 222 0.66 -12.10 15.07
N ALA A 223 -0.27 -12.50 14.21
CA ALA A 223 -0.06 -13.52 13.20
C ALA A 223 0.97 -13.08 12.15
N ASP A 224 0.95 -11.80 11.72
CA ASP A 224 1.92 -11.27 10.73
C ASP A 224 3.32 -11.16 11.32
N ARG A 225 3.43 -10.75 12.59
CA ARG A 225 4.72 -10.77 13.31
C ARG A 225 5.32 -12.18 13.42
N LYS A 226 4.49 -13.18 13.74
CA LYS A 226 4.91 -14.58 13.76
C LYS A 226 5.32 -15.06 12.37
N LEU A 227 4.54 -14.69 11.33
CA LEU A 227 4.84 -15.01 9.94
C LEU A 227 6.22 -14.47 9.53
N MET A 228 6.51 -13.20 9.82
CA MET A 228 7.80 -12.58 9.56
C MET A 228 8.95 -13.33 10.22
N THR A 229 8.83 -13.61 11.53
CA THR A 229 9.88 -14.32 12.29
C THR A 229 10.12 -15.71 11.71
N THR A 230 9.06 -16.45 11.40
CA THR A 230 9.17 -17.80 10.83
C THR A 230 9.82 -17.75 9.44
N ALA A 231 9.35 -16.87 8.57
CA ALA A 231 9.87 -16.76 7.21
C ALA A 231 11.36 -16.37 7.20
N LEU A 232 11.77 -15.43 8.06
CA LEU A 232 13.18 -15.06 8.22
C LEU A 232 14.02 -16.24 8.74
N SER A 233 13.55 -16.95 9.77
CA SER A 233 14.26 -18.09 10.33
C SER A 233 14.46 -19.19 9.30
N ASP A 234 13.41 -19.51 8.53
CA ASP A 234 13.47 -20.55 7.51
C ASP A 234 14.44 -20.17 6.37
N LEU A 235 14.43 -18.92 5.92
CA LEU A 235 15.38 -18.46 4.91
C LEU A 235 16.83 -18.49 5.42
N MET A 236 17.07 -18.11 6.68
CA MET A 236 18.40 -18.20 7.29
C MET A 236 18.89 -19.66 7.37
N GLN A 237 18.01 -20.59 7.73
CA GLN A 237 18.35 -22.02 7.75
C GLN A 237 18.72 -22.54 6.35
N LEU A 238 17.95 -22.17 5.32
CA LEU A 238 18.24 -22.55 3.93
C LEU A 238 19.62 -22.04 3.49
N LEU A 239 19.96 -20.79 3.82
CA LEU A 239 21.28 -20.22 3.50
C LEU A 239 22.42 -20.95 4.23
N THR A 240 22.26 -21.35 5.49
CA THR A 240 23.27 -22.07 6.25
C THR A 240 23.50 -23.49 5.71
N HIS A 241 22.45 -24.15 5.25
CA HIS A 241 22.57 -25.48 4.64
C HIS A 241 23.28 -25.45 3.25
N THR A 242 23.05 -24.39 2.46
CA THR A 242 23.73 -24.21 1.16
C THR A 242 25.21 -23.85 1.31
N THR A 243 25.58 -23.11 2.34
CA THR A 243 27.00 -22.72 2.60
C THR A 243 27.81 -23.81 3.31
N GLY A 244 27.15 -24.71 4.05
CA GLY A 244 27.82 -25.84 4.73
C GLY A 244 28.20 -27.02 3.82
N GLY A 245 27.68 -27.09 2.60
CA GLY A 245 27.92 -28.19 1.64
C GLY A 245 29.16 -28.07 0.77
N THR A 246 29.93 -26.96 0.86
CA THR A 246 31.09 -26.70 -0.04
C THR A 246 32.48 -26.93 0.60
N HIS A 247 32.56 -27.46 1.82
CA HIS A 247 33.82 -27.81 2.46
C HIS A 247 33.87 -29.31 2.81
N GLY A 248 33.97 -30.17 1.81
CA GLY A 248 34.14 -31.63 1.97
C GLY A 248 34.36 -32.32 0.67
N GLY A 249 35.52 -32.06 0.05
CA GLY A 249 35.95 -32.75 -1.13
C GLY A 249 37.44 -32.50 -1.38
#